data_c484d270b7e573ea3f28ca11a2f56c3b
#
_entry.id   c484d270b7e573ea3f28ca11a2f56c3b
#
_cell.length_a   1.000
_cell.length_b   1.000
_cell.length_c   1.000
_cell.angle_alpha   90.00
_cell.angle_beta   90.00
_cell.angle_gamma   90.00
#
_symmetry.space_group_name_H-M   'P 1'
#
loop_
_entity.id
_entity.type
_entity.pdbx_description
1 polymer ?
#
loop_
_entity_poly.entity_id
_entity_poly.type
_entity_poly.pdbx_seq_one_letter_code
_entity_poly.pdbx_strand_id
1 'polypeptide(L)'
;MRMNSKTLAWLCTGLLALGLTACVPTKPGGTKPSTYRVNPLITQAAALASNHDALTGQAKTDNGREIERIIAGLDNATLSSEAGALRDGDPLYNFIGRELLRRGLTLPRPFDREGHWRFNAGNRPPAERDGYRPPRKLAVLLPLSGAMAAASSPVRDGLLAGYFGEHRQKPEIVFYDTTGTPAGALAAYQKASTEGADYVVGPLGRDEVGALFKESQLGVPVLALNRGPAAPPTGHASFALAPEDDGIAAAEYLLSRKARRVLVLVGGDEGMRRSVAAFREHLSSRGGSVVETLTIAEKPADSTAALQAAGQKEGGVDAVFLALKGGQARAVMAQLANAGLGTKPRVSTAQLLSGTGKPDQDKLLDGIAFPAETWSVQGIAGLPSAETTGSMLSTARGPAAKLFAFGYDAWLLTAYLEHLANQANGKVDGATGALRIDGFGNIVRTPAWSTFSNGQIVALARSGD
;
A
#
# COMPACT_ATOMS: atom_id res chain seq x y z
N MET A 1 29.32 62.67 -50.03
CA MET A 1 29.64 63.02 -51.46
C MET A 1 29.21 61.84 -52.31
N ARG A 2 28.07 62.00 -52.92
CA ARG A 2 27.76 61.75 -54.35
C ARG A 2 28.24 60.38 -54.85
N MET A 3 27.35 59.52 -55.17
CA MET A 3 26.38 59.42 -56.27
C MET A 3 26.79 58.36 -57.31
N ASN A 4 25.86 57.48 -57.59
CA ASN A 4 25.32 57.06 -58.92
C ASN A 4 26.22 56.14 -59.79
N SER A 5 25.71 55.28 -60.55
CA SER A 5 24.41 54.86 -61.09
C SER A 5 24.65 53.81 -62.19
N LYS A 6 23.66 52.89 -62.35
CA LYS A 6 23.16 52.40 -63.67
C LYS A 6 24.15 51.81 -64.64
N THR A 7 23.93 50.80 -65.36
CA THR A 7 22.86 50.21 -66.16
C THR A 7 23.41 49.02 -66.98
N LEU A 8 22.59 48.08 -67.27
CA LEU A 8 22.10 47.55 -68.57
C LEU A 8 22.87 46.44 -69.27
N ALA A 9 22.32 45.27 -69.24
CA ALA A 9 21.75 44.48 -70.35
C ALA A 9 22.62 43.83 -71.42
N TRP A 10 22.20 42.68 -71.77
CA TRP A 10 22.02 41.95 -73.04
C TRP A 10 22.85 40.71 -73.24
N LEU A 11 22.10 39.59 -73.27
CA LEU A 11 22.03 38.51 -74.30
C LEU A 11 23.33 37.90 -74.87
N CYS A 12 23.42 36.57 -74.70
CA CYS A 12 23.51 35.69 -75.87
C CYS A 12 23.28 34.22 -75.50
N THR A 13 22.40 33.64 -76.24
CA THR A 13 22.02 32.26 -76.45
C THR A 13 23.16 31.30 -76.65
N GLY A 14 23.10 30.10 -76.10
CA GLY A 14 23.97 28.96 -76.48
C GLY A 14 23.39 27.66 -75.94
N LEU A 15 22.64 26.93 -76.76
CA LEU A 15 22.20 25.56 -76.54
C LEU A 15 23.40 24.61 -76.47
N LEU A 16 23.42 23.75 -75.43
CA LEU A 16 23.92 22.37 -75.60
C LEU A 16 23.25 21.45 -74.56
N ALA A 17 22.43 20.54 -75.08
CA ALA A 17 21.84 19.44 -74.35
C ALA A 17 22.92 18.39 -74.07
N LEU A 18 22.90 17.80 -72.84
CA LEU A 18 23.24 16.37 -72.67
C LEU A 18 23.11 16.02 -71.15
N GLY A 19 22.36 14.97 -70.85
CA GLY A 19 22.57 14.14 -69.66
C GLY A 19 21.64 14.37 -68.49
N LEU A 20 20.34 14.05 -68.60
CA LEU A 20 19.45 13.84 -67.50
C LEU A 20 19.73 12.48 -66.78
N THR A 21 20.49 12.47 -65.72
CA THR A 21 20.40 11.42 -64.70
C THR A 21 19.43 11.93 -63.64
N ALA A 22 18.21 11.45 -63.69
CA ALA A 22 17.19 11.73 -62.70
C ALA A 22 17.55 11.03 -61.36
N CYS A 23 18.10 11.77 -60.41
CA CYS A 23 18.03 11.37 -59.02
C CYS A 23 16.57 11.52 -58.55
N VAL A 24 15.89 10.37 -58.43
CA VAL A 24 14.60 10.31 -57.75
C VAL A 24 14.84 10.61 -56.25
N PRO A 25 14.26 11.67 -55.66
CA PRO A 25 14.31 11.83 -54.22
C PRO A 25 13.42 10.75 -53.62
N THR A 26 14.04 9.77 -52.92
CA THR A 26 13.33 8.88 -52.02
C THR A 26 12.67 9.76 -50.94
N LYS A 27 11.35 9.87 -51.01
CA LYS A 27 10.55 10.41 -49.89
C LYS A 27 10.99 9.68 -48.64
N PRO A 28 11.36 10.39 -47.55
CA PRO A 28 11.46 9.78 -46.23
C PRO A 28 10.12 9.12 -45.94
N GLY A 29 10.15 7.82 -45.65
CA GLY A 29 8.95 7.10 -45.26
C GLY A 29 8.23 7.86 -44.16
N GLY A 30 7.05 8.37 -44.47
CA GLY A 30 6.23 9.03 -43.48
C GLY A 30 5.94 8.03 -42.36
N THR A 31 6.53 8.26 -41.21
CA THR A 31 6.06 7.72 -39.96
C THR A 31 4.60 8.13 -39.88
N LYS A 32 3.70 7.15 -40.04
CA LYS A 32 2.28 7.35 -39.77
C LYS A 32 2.21 7.98 -38.38
N PRO A 33 1.56 9.14 -38.20
CA PRO A 33 1.33 9.64 -36.87
C PRO A 33 0.61 8.53 -36.11
N SER A 34 1.25 8.01 -35.08
CA SER A 34 0.57 7.16 -34.11
C SER A 34 -0.60 7.99 -33.59
N THR A 35 -1.80 7.69 -34.05
CA THR A 35 -3.01 8.22 -33.44
C THR A 35 -3.10 7.57 -32.06
N TYR A 36 -2.44 8.18 -31.08
CA TYR A 36 -2.62 7.87 -29.68
C TYR A 36 -4.09 8.14 -29.37
N ARG A 37 -4.90 7.09 -29.37
CA ARG A 37 -6.29 7.17 -28.92
C ARG A 37 -6.23 7.22 -27.42
N VAL A 38 -6.48 8.39 -26.85
CA VAL A 38 -6.67 8.54 -25.41
C VAL A 38 -7.74 7.54 -24.96
N ASN A 39 -7.39 6.68 -24.00
CA ASN A 39 -8.34 5.70 -23.48
C ASN A 39 -9.52 6.47 -22.84
N PRO A 40 -10.80 6.17 -23.23
CA PRO A 40 -11.97 6.88 -22.69
C PRO A 40 -12.05 6.82 -21.16
N LEU A 41 -11.63 5.71 -20.56
CA LEU A 41 -11.60 5.56 -19.10
C LEU A 41 -10.59 6.51 -18.46
N ILE A 42 -9.43 6.74 -19.09
CA ILE A 42 -8.45 7.70 -18.62
C ILE A 42 -8.99 9.11 -18.72
N THR A 43 -9.67 9.46 -19.81
CA THR A 43 -10.31 10.78 -19.94
C THR A 43 -11.35 11.03 -18.83
N GLN A 44 -12.17 10.02 -18.54
CA GLN A 44 -13.15 10.09 -17.46
C GLN A 44 -12.46 10.23 -16.09
N ALA A 45 -11.45 9.41 -15.79
CA ALA A 45 -10.72 9.49 -14.55
C ALA A 45 -10.01 10.84 -14.37
N ALA A 46 -9.41 11.40 -15.44
CA ALA A 46 -8.75 12.69 -15.42
C ALA A 46 -9.72 13.84 -15.13
N ALA A 47 -10.93 13.82 -15.70
CA ALA A 47 -11.97 14.79 -15.42
C ALA A 47 -12.42 14.76 -13.94
N LEU A 48 -12.50 13.58 -13.33
CA LEU A 48 -12.79 13.43 -11.91
C LEU A 48 -11.61 13.91 -11.05
N ALA A 49 -10.38 13.56 -11.43
CA ALA A 49 -9.17 13.92 -10.69
C ALA A 49 -8.93 15.42 -10.66
N SER A 50 -9.21 16.14 -11.75
CA SER A 50 -9.06 17.60 -11.83
C SER A 50 -9.93 18.37 -10.82
N ASN A 51 -11.05 17.80 -10.40
CA ASN A 51 -11.95 18.39 -9.42
C ASN A 51 -11.74 17.85 -7.99
N HIS A 52 -10.90 16.83 -7.82
CA HIS A 52 -10.78 16.08 -6.55
C HIS A 52 -10.40 16.96 -5.37
N ASP A 53 -9.45 17.88 -5.55
CA ASP A 53 -8.93 18.71 -4.46
C ASP A 53 -9.86 19.85 -4.08
N ALA A 54 -10.79 20.23 -4.95
CA ALA A 54 -11.84 21.19 -4.63
C ALA A 54 -12.98 20.56 -3.79
N LEU A 55 -13.07 19.24 -3.72
CA LEU A 55 -14.10 18.54 -2.97
C LEU A 55 -13.68 18.35 -1.51
N THR A 56 -14.68 18.25 -0.62
CA THR A 56 -14.48 18.00 0.82
C THR A 56 -15.41 16.89 1.34
N GLY A 57 -15.09 16.34 2.49
CA GLY A 57 -15.92 15.37 3.19
C GLY A 57 -16.28 14.15 2.35
N GLN A 58 -17.53 13.71 2.39
CA GLN A 58 -18.02 12.53 1.70
C GLN A 58 -17.87 12.63 0.18
N ALA A 59 -18.14 13.82 -0.41
CA ALA A 59 -18.00 14.02 -1.85
C ALA A 59 -16.57 13.79 -2.34
N LYS A 60 -15.56 14.22 -1.60
CA LYS A 60 -14.15 13.93 -1.92
C LYS A 60 -13.86 12.44 -1.86
N THR A 61 -14.38 11.77 -0.84
CA THR A 61 -14.21 10.32 -0.66
C THR A 61 -14.84 9.53 -1.82
N ASP A 62 -16.06 9.86 -2.20
CA ASP A 62 -16.78 9.17 -3.26
C ASP A 62 -16.14 9.41 -4.64
N ASN A 63 -15.71 10.65 -4.90
CA ASN A 63 -14.95 10.98 -6.11
C ASN A 63 -13.65 10.19 -6.20
N GLY A 64 -12.88 10.10 -5.11
CA GLY A 64 -11.65 9.31 -5.07
C GLY A 64 -11.89 7.81 -5.35
N ARG A 65 -12.94 7.23 -4.77
CA ARG A 65 -13.32 5.84 -5.02
C ARG A 65 -13.70 5.60 -6.48
N GLU A 66 -14.44 6.52 -7.09
CA GLU A 66 -14.82 6.39 -8.48
C GLU A 66 -13.61 6.46 -9.42
N ILE A 67 -12.64 7.35 -9.17
CA ILE A 67 -11.37 7.38 -9.89
C ILE A 67 -10.65 6.03 -9.75
N GLU A 68 -10.52 5.52 -8.53
CA GLU A 68 -9.85 4.23 -8.27
C GLU A 68 -10.57 3.07 -8.99
N ARG A 69 -11.89 3.05 -8.97
CA ARG A 69 -12.70 2.04 -9.65
C ARG A 69 -12.46 2.02 -11.16
N ILE A 70 -12.40 3.20 -11.79
CA ILE A 70 -12.14 3.32 -13.23
C ILE A 70 -10.71 2.82 -13.55
N ILE A 71 -9.72 3.27 -12.80
CA ILE A 71 -8.31 2.93 -12.99
C ILE A 71 -8.08 1.43 -12.76
N ALA A 72 -8.70 0.85 -11.74
CA ALA A 72 -8.57 -0.57 -11.44
C ALA A 72 -9.05 -1.47 -12.58
N GLY A 73 -9.98 -1.03 -13.41
CA GLY A 73 -10.45 -1.74 -14.60
C GLY A 73 -9.44 -1.82 -15.76
N LEU A 74 -8.38 -1.02 -15.74
CA LEU A 74 -7.35 -1.01 -16.79
C LEU A 74 -6.40 -2.20 -16.63
N ASP A 75 -5.90 -2.73 -17.75
CA ASP A 75 -4.82 -3.73 -17.73
C ASP A 75 -3.47 -3.10 -17.36
N ASN A 76 -2.51 -3.95 -17.00
CA ASN A 76 -1.21 -3.49 -16.50
C ASN A 76 -0.40 -2.70 -17.56
N ALA A 77 -0.48 -3.09 -18.83
CA ALA A 77 0.26 -2.42 -19.90
C ALA A 77 -0.31 -1.02 -20.16
N THR A 78 -1.63 -0.92 -20.25
CA THR A 78 -2.34 0.37 -20.38
C THR A 78 -2.03 1.27 -19.18
N LEU A 79 -2.14 0.75 -17.95
CA LEU A 79 -1.88 1.52 -16.74
C LEU A 79 -0.46 2.09 -16.70
N SER A 80 0.55 1.27 -17.03
CA SER A 80 1.96 1.70 -17.05
C SER A 80 2.24 2.73 -18.16
N SER A 81 1.67 2.53 -19.36
CA SER A 81 1.80 3.45 -20.48
C SER A 81 1.19 4.82 -20.18
N GLU A 82 -0.04 4.82 -19.63
CA GLU A 82 -0.75 6.05 -19.28
C GLU A 82 -0.02 6.81 -18.17
N ALA A 83 0.48 6.11 -17.13
CA ALA A 83 1.29 6.72 -16.08
C ALA A 83 2.52 7.45 -16.63
N GLY A 84 3.20 6.85 -17.63
CA GLY A 84 4.36 7.44 -18.27
C GLY A 84 4.04 8.65 -19.16
N ALA A 85 2.80 8.76 -19.64
CA ALA A 85 2.35 9.85 -20.50
C ALA A 85 1.87 11.10 -19.73
N LEU A 86 1.50 10.93 -18.44
CA LEU A 86 1.04 12.04 -17.60
C LEU A 86 2.19 12.99 -17.26
N ARG A 87 1.90 14.29 -17.34
CA ARG A 87 2.85 15.36 -16.99
C ARG A 87 3.04 15.47 -15.49
N ASP A 88 4.12 16.12 -15.09
CA ASP A 88 4.35 16.50 -13.69
C ASP A 88 3.21 17.42 -13.23
N GLY A 89 2.70 17.16 -12.02
CA GLY A 89 1.57 17.89 -11.45
C GLY A 89 0.18 17.46 -11.94
N ASP A 90 0.07 16.43 -12.79
CA ASP A 90 -1.24 15.91 -13.20
C ASP A 90 -1.96 15.24 -12.03
N PRO A 91 -3.16 15.70 -11.64
CA PRO A 91 -3.89 15.17 -10.48
C PRO A 91 -4.18 13.66 -10.57
N LEU A 92 -4.28 13.11 -11.78
CA LEU A 92 -4.53 11.68 -12.00
C LEU A 92 -3.32 10.82 -11.67
N TYR A 93 -2.10 11.38 -11.76
CA TYR A 93 -0.87 10.60 -11.59
C TYR A 93 -0.78 9.89 -10.23
N ASN A 94 -1.15 10.58 -9.15
CA ASN A 94 -1.11 9.98 -7.81
C ASN A 94 -2.07 8.79 -7.67
N PHE A 95 -3.22 8.81 -8.34
CA PHE A 95 -4.17 7.68 -8.35
C PHE A 95 -3.63 6.50 -9.15
N ILE A 96 -3.13 6.74 -10.39
CA ILE A 96 -2.54 5.70 -11.23
C ILE A 96 -1.30 5.11 -10.54
N GLY A 97 -0.42 5.93 -9.99
CA GLY A 97 0.78 5.48 -9.29
C GLY A 97 0.46 4.60 -8.09
N ARG A 98 -0.57 4.93 -7.31
CA ARG A 98 -1.02 4.09 -6.19
C ARG A 98 -1.51 2.72 -6.68
N GLU A 99 -2.23 2.66 -7.79
CA GLU A 99 -2.68 1.40 -8.36
C GLU A 99 -1.50 0.58 -8.92
N LEU A 100 -0.50 1.21 -9.54
CA LEU A 100 0.74 0.54 -9.94
C LEU A 100 1.44 -0.09 -8.74
N LEU A 101 1.56 0.63 -7.62
CA LEU A 101 2.16 0.08 -6.39
C LEU A 101 1.38 -1.12 -5.84
N ARG A 102 0.05 -1.06 -5.83
CA ARG A 102 -0.82 -2.17 -5.40
C ARG A 102 -0.61 -3.44 -6.22
N ARG A 103 -0.35 -3.27 -7.52
CA ARG A 103 -0.07 -4.39 -8.45
C ARG A 103 1.40 -4.83 -8.47
N GLY A 104 2.26 -4.20 -7.67
CA GLY A 104 3.70 -4.48 -7.67
C GLY A 104 4.43 -4.01 -8.92
N LEU A 105 3.86 -3.06 -9.66
CA LEU A 105 4.45 -2.47 -10.86
C LEU A 105 5.36 -1.28 -10.50
N THR A 106 6.28 -0.96 -11.41
CA THR A 106 7.21 0.17 -11.24
C THR A 106 6.55 1.49 -11.57
N LEU A 107 6.90 2.53 -10.83
CA LEU A 107 6.52 3.90 -11.14
C LEU A 107 7.48 4.49 -12.18
N PRO A 108 6.99 5.22 -13.19
CA PRO A 108 7.85 5.91 -14.15
C PRO A 108 8.61 7.09 -13.53
N ARG A 109 8.08 7.72 -12.49
CA ARG A 109 8.67 8.84 -11.74
C ARG A 109 8.16 8.88 -10.30
N PRO A 110 8.76 9.66 -9.39
CA PRO A 110 8.23 9.88 -8.04
C PRO A 110 6.81 10.45 -8.09
N PHE A 111 6.06 10.31 -7.00
CA PHE A 111 4.76 10.93 -6.87
C PHE A 111 4.84 12.45 -6.86
N ASP A 112 3.87 13.10 -7.47
CA ASP A 112 3.69 14.54 -7.42
C ASP A 112 3.30 14.97 -6.01
N ARG A 113 4.26 15.49 -5.30
CA ARG A 113 4.07 16.06 -3.97
C ARG A 113 4.80 17.40 -3.93
N GLU A 114 4.22 18.39 -4.54
CA GLU A 114 4.64 19.79 -4.67
C GLU A 114 5.57 20.25 -3.52
N GLY A 115 6.84 19.87 -3.49
CA GLY A 115 7.87 20.30 -2.54
C GLY A 115 7.52 20.21 -1.03
N HIS A 116 6.50 19.49 -0.68
CA HIS A 116 5.80 19.55 0.61
C HIS A 116 6.38 18.63 1.71
N TRP A 117 7.25 17.71 1.35
CA TRP A 117 8.05 17.06 2.37
C TRP A 117 9.15 18.01 2.85
N ARG A 118 8.74 19.15 3.39
CA ARG A 118 9.64 20.02 4.14
C ARG A 118 9.95 19.40 5.49
N PHE A 119 10.57 18.24 5.45
CA PHE A 119 11.44 17.86 6.53
C PHE A 119 12.42 19.01 6.67
N ASN A 120 12.41 19.70 7.77
CA ASN A 120 13.18 20.92 7.98
C ASN A 120 14.68 20.70 7.65
N ALA A 121 14.98 20.77 6.34
CA ALA A 121 16.24 20.31 5.75
C ALA A 121 17.44 21.07 6.32
N GLY A 122 17.22 22.31 6.80
CA GLY A 122 18.28 23.14 7.40
C GLY A 122 18.83 22.63 8.73
N ASN A 123 18.10 21.81 9.47
CA ASN A 123 18.49 21.36 10.82
C ASN A 123 18.88 19.89 10.91
N ARG A 124 18.75 19.11 9.85
CA ARG A 124 19.07 17.68 9.83
C ARG A 124 20.37 17.42 9.08
N PRO A 125 21.18 16.44 9.49
CA PRO A 125 22.37 16.05 8.73
C PRO A 125 21.97 15.59 7.32
N PRO A 126 22.90 15.62 6.34
CA PRO A 126 22.65 15.09 5.01
C PRO A 126 22.28 13.60 5.09
N ALA A 127 21.46 13.11 4.14
CA ALA A 127 21.13 11.71 4.05
C ALA A 127 22.38 10.87 3.76
N GLU A 128 22.46 9.68 4.34
CA GLU A 128 23.47 8.69 3.98
C GLU A 128 23.20 8.09 2.59
N ARG A 129 24.14 7.29 2.07
CA ARG A 129 24.06 6.72 0.72
C ARG A 129 22.83 5.83 0.49
N ASP A 130 22.37 5.15 1.54
CA ASP A 130 21.18 4.30 1.53
C ASP A 130 19.88 5.08 1.77
N GLY A 131 19.98 6.40 1.98
CA GLY A 131 18.83 7.27 2.25
C GLY A 131 18.50 7.45 3.73
N TYR A 132 19.29 6.86 4.64
CA TYR A 132 19.11 7.03 6.09
C TYR A 132 19.30 8.50 6.49
N ARG A 133 18.25 9.08 7.10
CA ARG A 133 18.25 10.47 7.56
C ARG A 133 17.32 10.66 8.75
N PRO A 134 17.75 10.33 9.97
CA PRO A 134 16.90 10.43 11.16
C PRO A 134 16.65 11.90 11.55
N PRO A 135 15.58 12.19 12.31
CA PRO A 135 15.40 13.48 12.99
C PRO A 135 16.48 13.70 14.04
N ARG A 136 16.52 14.88 14.63
CA ARG A 136 17.37 15.16 15.80
C ARG A 136 16.64 14.85 17.11
N LYS A 137 15.36 15.22 17.20
CA LYS A 137 14.50 14.95 18.35
C LYS A 137 13.18 14.35 17.90
N LEU A 138 12.97 13.10 18.24
CA LEU A 138 11.81 12.31 17.90
C LEU A 138 10.82 12.31 19.07
N ALA A 139 9.61 12.80 18.85
CA ALA A 139 8.50 12.60 19.76
C ALA A 139 7.70 11.35 19.36
N VAL A 140 7.45 10.47 20.33
CA VAL A 140 6.64 9.25 20.14
C VAL A 140 5.36 9.40 20.94
N LEU A 141 4.24 9.56 20.23
CA LEU A 141 2.91 9.75 20.80
C LEU A 141 2.18 8.40 20.81
N LEU A 142 2.06 7.79 21.97
CA LEU A 142 1.40 6.49 22.16
C LEU A 142 0.46 6.53 23.36
N PRO A 143 -0.62 5.75 23.36
CA PRO A 143 -1.42 5.52 24.57
C PRO A 143 -0.65 4.64 25.57
N LEU A 144 0.13 5.29 26.44
CA LEU A 144 0.95 4.60 27.45
C LEU A 144 0.11 4.22 28.68
N SER A 145 -1.04 4.84 28.83
CA SER A 145 -2.06 4.55 29.86
C SER A 145 -3.43 4.31 29.22
N GLY A 146 -4.40 3.91 30.02
CA GLY A 146 -5.78 3.67 29.58
C GLY A 146 -5.98 2.35 28.82
N ALA A 147 -7.12 2.22 28.16
CA ALA A 147 -7.58 0.97 27.54
C ALA A 147 -6.69 0.46 26.41
N MET A 148 -5.99 1.35 25.71
CA MET A 148 -5.13 1.00 24.59
C MET A 148 -3.67 0.72 24.98
N ALA A 149 -3.28 0.87 26.25
CA ALA A 149 -1.89 0.69 26.69
C ALA A 149 -1.34 -0.71 26.37
N ALA A 150 -2.18 -1.74 26.49
CA ALA A 150 -1.79 -3.11 26.16
C ALA A 150 -1.45 -3.30 24.66
N ALA A 151 -2.14 -2.60 23.75
CA ALA A 151 -1.87 -2.63 22.33
C ALA A 151 -0.65 -1.77 21.94
N SER A 152 -0.39 -0.69 22.67
CA SER A 152 0.74 0.20 22.40
C SER A 152 2.08 -0.35 22.89
N SER A 153 2.10 -1.18 23.94
CA SER A 153 3.35 -1.76 24.47
C SER A 153 4.19 -2.50 23.41
N PRO A 154 3.63 -3.44 22.62
CA PRO A 154 4.41 -4.09 21.55
C PRO A 154 4.87 -3.10 20.46
N VAL A 155 4.09 -2.07 20.14
CA VAL A 155 4.49 -1.03 19.18
C VAL A 155 5.69 -0.25 19.73
N ARG A 156 5.63 0.17 20.97
CA ARG A 156 6.75 0.85 21.65
C ARG A 156 8.01 -0.03 21.66
N ASP A 157 7.87 -1.29 22.05
CA ASP A 157 9.00 -2.21 22.20
C ASP A 157 9.63 -2.53 20.84
N GLY A 158 8.82 -2.66 19.77
CA GLY A 158 9.33 -2.79 18.40
C GLY A 158 10.07 -1.57 17.91
N LEU A 159 9.54 -0.37 18.16
CA LEU A 159 10.23 0.90 17.83
C LEU A 159 11.57 1.00 18.56
N LEU A 160 11.59 0.67 19.85
CA LEU A 160 12.81 0.68 20.64
C LEU A 160 13.82 -0.40 20.20
N ALA A 161 13.36 -1.58 19.76
CA ALA A 161 14.23 -2.60 19.20
C ALA A 161 14.96 -2.08 17.94
N GLY A 162 14.26 -1.40 17.05
CA GLY A 162 14.87 -0.73 15.90
C GLY A 162 15.84 0.38 16.32
N TYR A 163 15.43 1.22 17.25
CA TYR A 163 16.25 2.32 17.77
C TYR A 163 17.56 1.83 18.43
N PHE A 164 17.48 0.82 19.29
CA PHE A 164 18.69 0.31 19.98
C PHE A 164 19.53 -0.58 19.06
N GLY A 165 18.95 -1.22 18.05
CA GLY A 165 19.67 -1.95 17.02
C GLY A 165 20.40 -1.06 16.01
N GLU A 166 20.07 0.22 15.93
CA GLU A 166 20.76 1.17 15.05
C GLU A 166 22.07 1.63 15.66
N HIS A 167 23.15 1.52 14.88
CA HIS A 167 24.51 1.90 15.30
C HIS A 167 24.96 3.27 14.77
N ARG A 168 24.23 3.82 13.81
CA ARG A 168 24.49 5.15 13.25
C ARG A 168 23.93 6.26 14.15
N GLN A 169 23.96 7.49 13.67
CA GLN A 169 23.40 8.63 14.39
C GLN A 169 21.92 8.40 14.67
N LYS A 170 21.50 8.59 15.90
CA LYS A 170 20.14 8.42 16.39
C LYS A 170 19.60 9.72 16.98
N PRO A 171 18.26 9.96 16.91
CA PRO A 171 17.64 11.09 17.57
C PRO A 171 17.61 10.93 19.10
N GLU A 172 17.44 12.05 19.79
CA GLU A 172 16.83 12.02 21.12
C GLU A 172 15.38 11.53 20.97
N ILE A 173 14.96 10.55 21.77
CA ILE A 173 13.56 10.06 21.79
C ILE A 173 12.87 10.50 23.07
N VAL A 174 11.68 11.09 22.92
CA VAL A 174 10.80 11.42 24.05
C VAL A 174 9.41 10.82 23.81
N PHE A 175 8.89 10.12 24.81
CA PHE A 175 7.56 9.52 24.78
C PHE A 175 6.53 10.44 25.44
N TYR A 176 5.38 10.59 24.80
CA TYR A 176 4.24 11.36 25.27
C TYR A 176 3.00 10.47 25.32
N ASP A 177 2.37 10.42 26.50
CA ASP A 177 1.15 9.64 26.68
C ASP A 177 -0.06 10.38 26.06
N THR A 178 -0.73 9.73 25.14
CA THR A 178 -1.96 10.24 24.51
C THR A 178 -3.20 9.80 25.27
N THR A 179 -3.05 8.94 26.28
CA THR A 179 -4.17 8.32 27.02
C THR A 179 -5.20 7.57 26.14
N GLY A 180 -4.91 7.41 24.83
CA GLY A 180 -5.81 6.81 23.84
C GLY A 180 -7.00 7.68 23.48
N THR A 181 -6.90 9.01 23.64
CA THR A 181 -8.00 9.94 23.40
C THR A 181 -7.62 11.03 22.39
N PRO A 182 -8.57 11.53 21.59
CA PRO A 182 -8.35 12.66 20.69
C PRO A 182 -7.74 13.89 21.38
N ALA A 183 -8.28 14.27 22.54
CA ALA A 183 -7.77 15.42 23.31
C ALA A 183 -6.36 15.16 23.85
N GLY A 184 -6.07 13.95 24.33
CA GLY A 184 -4.74 13.57 24.78
C GLY A 184 -3.71 13.59 23.65
N ALA A 185 -4.07 13.14 22.45
CA ALA A 185 -3.20 13.20 21.28
C ALA A 185 -2.87 14.63 20.86
N LEU A 186 -3.84 15.54 20.85
CA LEU A 186 -3.63 16.95 20.56
C LEU A 186 -2.72 17.61 21.61
N ALA A 187 -2.98 17.38 22.90
CA ALA A 187 -2.15 17.92 23.99
C ALA A 187 -0.70 17.37 23.92
N ALA A 188 -0.55 16.07 23.65
CA ALA A 188 0.76 15.43 23.48
C ALA A 188 1.53 16.03 22.30
N TYR A 189 0.88 16.26 21.16
CA TYR A 189 1.48 16.89 19.98
C TYR A 189 1.92 18.33 20.28
N GLN A 190 1.05 19.13 20.89
CA GLN A 190 1.38 20.52 21.25
C GLN A 190 2.57 20.57 22.21
N LYS A 191 2.60 19.71 23.23
CA LYS A 191 3.71 19.61 24.16
C LYS A 191 5.00 19.23 23.43
N ALA A 192 4.98 18.19 22.60
CA ALA A 192 6.14 17.74 21.82
C ALA A 192 6.68 18.86 20.92
N SER A 193 5.80 19.60 20.24
CA SER A 193 6.16 20.73 19.39
C SER A 193 6.82 21.86 20.19
N THR A 194 6.27 22.21 21.35
CA THR A 194 6.81 23.25 22.25
C THR A 194 8.17 22.86 22.82
N GLU A 195 8.37 21.59 23.10
CA GLU A 195 9.64 21.06 23.62
C GLU A 195 10.68 20.83 22.52
N GLY A 196 10.40 21.23 21.27
CA GLY A 196 11.33 21.28 20.16
C GLY A 196 11.54 19.94 19.45
N ALA A 197 10.54 19.05 19.45
CA ALA A 197 10.55 17.90 18.55
C ALA A 197 10.57 18.38 17.09
N ASP A 198 11.36 17.73 16.25
CA ASP A 198 11.43 18.01 14.82
C ASP A 198 10.77 16.92 13.98
N TYR A 199 10.30 15.85 14.63
CA TYR A 199 9.50 14.79 14.04
C TYR A 199 8.62 14.08 15.07
N VAL A 200 7.42 13.68 14.65
CA VAL A 200 6.44 12.98 15.49
C VAL A 200 6.10 11.62 14.89
N VAL A 201 6.16 10.56 15.68
CA VAL A 201 5.61 9.23 15.37
C VAL A 201 4.41 8.97 16.27
N GLY A 202 3.30 8.53 15.68
CA GLY A 202 2.01 8.44 16.35
C GLY A 202 1.10 9.61 15.96
N PRO A 203 -0.13 9.65 16.51
CA PRO A 203 -0.69 8.72 17.49
C PRO A 203 -1.10 7.38 16.89
N LEU A 204 -1.51 6.43 17.77
CA LEU A 204 -1.86 5.06 17.36
C LEU A 204 -3.35 4.86 17.11
N GLY A 205 -4.21 5.56 17.81
CA GLY A 205 -5.67 5.43 17.71
C GLY A 205 -6.22 6.11 16.46
N ARG A 206 -7.19 5.48 15.79
CA ARG A 206 -7.81 6.03 14.58
C ARG A 206 -8.46 7.41 14.83
N ASP A 207 -9.17 7.55 15.96
CA ASP A 207 -9.85 8.80 16.31
C ASP A 207 -8.83 9.88 16.71
N GLU A 208 -7.73 9.50 17.35
CA GLU A 208 -6.60 10.36 17.67
C GLU A 208 -5.98 10.93 16.39
N VAL A 209 -5.71 10.07 15.38
CA VAL A 209 -5.20 10.50 14.06
C VAL A 209 -6.20 11.41 13.37
N GLY A 210 -7.49 11.05 13.42
CA GLY A 210 -8.55 11.87 12.84
C GLY A 210 -8.65 13.25 13.46
N ALA A 211 -8.45 13.38 14.76
CA ALA A 211 -8.42 14.67 15.45
C ALA A 211 -7.18 15.48 15.08
N LEU A 212 -6.01 14.85 15.11
CA LEU A 212 -4.74 15.51 14.80
C LEU A 212 -4.72 16.05 13.36
N PHE A 213 -5.15 15.26 12.38
CA PHE A 213 -5.14 15.66 10.96
C PHE A 213 -6.29 16.62 10.56
N LYS A 214 -7.17 16.96 11.48
CA LYS A 214 -8.13 18.06 11.31
C LYS A 214 -7.53 19.44 11.65
N GLU A 215 -6.41 19.45 12.38
CA GLU A 215 -5.73 20.71 12.69
C GLU A 215 -5.23 21.37 11.40
N SER A 216 -5.50 22.63 11.24
CA SER A 216 -5.19 23.41 10.02
C SER A 216 -3.70 23.63 9.81
N GLN A 217 -2.91 23.58 10.87
CA GLN A 217 -1.47 23.80 10.83
C GLN A 217 -0.74 22.89 11.82
N LEU A 218 -0.09 21.86 11.29
CA LEU A 218 0.84 21.03 12.02
C LEU A 218 2.26 21.49 11.70
N GLY A 219 2.91 22.16 12.65
CA GLY A 219 4.27 22.73 12.47
C GLY A 219 5.38 21.67 12.44
N VAL A 220 5.13 20.47 12.99
CA VAL A 220 6.08 19.35 13.04
C VAL A 220 5.54 18.20 12.18
N PRO A 221 6.35 17.61 11.28
CA PRO A 221 5.95 16.45 10.49
C PRO A 221 5.50 15.28 11.35
N VAL A 222 4.45 14.58 10.91
CA VAL A 222 3.84 13.46 11.63
C VAL A 222 3.84 12.21 10.75
N LEU A 223 4.30 11.11 11.30
CA LEU A 223 4.02 9.75 10.83
C LEU A 223 2.96 9.15 11.77
N ALA A 224 1.69 9.29 11.43
CA ALA A 224 0.61 8.70 12.21
C ALA A 224 0.65 7.16 12.10
N LEU A 225 0.40 6.47 13.20
CA LEU A 225 0.42 5.00 13.27
C LEU A 225 -0.98 4.39 13.04
N ASN A 226 -1.82 5.11 12.33
CA ASN A 226 -3.12 4.63 11.83
C ASN A 226 -3.57 5.51 10.66
N ARG A 227 -4.64 5.07 9.98
CA ARG A 227 -5.35 5.88 8.99
C ARG A 227 -6.54 6.58 9.65
N GLY A 228 -6.58 7.90 9.53
CA GLY A 228 -7.76 8.69 9.87
C GLY A 228 -8.88 8.55 8.82
N PRO A 229 -9.99 9.28 8.98
CA PRO A 229 -11.08 9.31 8.01
C PRO A 229 -10.70 10.02 6.69
N ALA A 230 -9.66 10.85 6.71
CA ALA A 230 -9.11 11.54 5.54
C ALA A 230 -7.64 11.17 5.33
N ALA A 231 -7.14 11.41 4.11
CA ALA A 231 -5.71 11.26 3.81
C ALA A 231 -4.87 12.21 4.68
N PRO A 232 -3.61 11.86 4.96
CA PRO A 232 -2.71 12.75 5.68
C PRO A 232 -2.58 14.11 5.00
N PRO A 233 -2.56 15.21 5.75
CA PRO A 233 -2.23 16.52 5.20
C PRO A 233 -0.85 16.49 4.55
N THR A 234 -0.63 17.44 3.65
CA THR A 234 0.66 17.61 2.98
C THR A 234 1.83 17.71 3.98
N GLY A 235 2.90 16.99 3.76
CA GLY A 235 4.05 16.92 4.69
C GLY A 235 3.90 15.93 5.84
N HIS A 236 2.80 15.19 5.89
CA HIS A 236 2.53 14.16 6.89
C HIS A 236 2.28 12.81 6.22
N ALA A 237 2.43 11.74 7.00
CA ALA A 237 2.21 10.38 6.52
C ALA A 237 1.37 9.55 7.50
N SER A 238 0.76 8.48 6.98
CA SER A 238 0.07 7.46 7.76
C SER A 238 0.67 6.09 7.48
N PHE A 239 0.96 5.35 8.52
CA PHE A 239 1.30 3.94 8.49
C PHE A 239 0.29 3.16 9.30
N ALA A 240 -0.30 2.10 8.72
CA ALA A 240 -1.35 1.35 9.39
C ALA A 240 -1.31 -0.15 9.03
N LEU A 241 -1.84 -0.96 9.93
CA LEU A 241 -2.17 -2.37 9.68
C LEU A 241 -3.67 -2.48 9.38
N ALA A 242 -4.11 -1.86 8.29
CA ALA A 242 -5.52 -1.78 7.94
C ALA A 242 -6.05 -3.14 7.42
N PRO A 243 -7.18 -3.63 7.92
CA PRO A 243 -7.80 -4.87 7.42
C PRO A 243 -8.14 -4.82 5.93
N GLU A 244 -8.42 -3.65 5.41
CA GLU A 244 -8.68 -3.42 3.98
C GLU A 244 -7.49 -3.83 3.11
N ASP A 245 -6.26 -3.59 3.57
CA ASP A 245 -5.05 -3.94 2.83
C ASP A 245 -4.92 -5.46 2.67
N ASP A 246 -5.28 -6.24 3.69
CA ASP A 246 -5.33 -7.71 3.62
C ASP A 246 -6.40 -8.17 2.61
N GLY A 247 -7.56 -7.51 2.58
CA GLY A 247 -8.63 -7.80 1.62
C GLY A 247 -8.20 -7.54 0.17
N ILE A 248 -7.59 -6.40 -0.10
CA ILE A 248 -7.05 -6.05 -1.43
C ILE A 248 -5.96 -7.05 -1.84
N ALA A 249 -5.03 -7.36 -0.93
CA ALA A 249 -3.97 -8.33 -1.19
C ALA A 249 -4.52 -9.72 -1.53
N ALA A 250 -5.56 -10.18 -0.82
CA ALA A 250 -6.24 -11.45 -1.10
C ALA A 250 -6.90 -11.45 -2.49
N ALA A 251 -7.54 -10.34 -2.89
CA ALA A 251 -8.13 -10.20 -4.22
C ALA A 251 -7.05 -10.26 -5.32
N GLU A 252 -5.96 -9.52 -5.19
CA GLU A 252 -4.84 -9.56 -6.14
C GLU A 252 -4.19 -10.95 -6.22
N TYR A 253 -4.05 -11.63 -5.07
CA TYR A 253 -3.54 -13.00 -5.03
C TYR A 253 -4.39 -13.96 -5.86
N LEU A 254 -5.72 -13.88 -5.76
CA LEU A 254 -6.62 -14.72 -6.53
C LEU A 254 -6.69 -14.32 -8.01
N LEU A 255 -6.73 -13.02 -8.30
CA LEU A 255 -6.75 -12.51 -9.67
C LEU A 255 -5.49 -12.89 -10.46
N SER A 256 -4.32 -12.87 -9.82
CA SER A 256 -3.06 -13.33 -10.44
C SER A 256 -3.09 -14.81 -10.83
N ARG A 257 -3.94 -15.60 -10.16
CA ARG A 257 -4.19 -17.03 -10.44
C ARG A 257 -5.42 -17.27 -11.30
N LYS A 258 -5.98 -16.21 -11.93
CA LYS A 258 -7.16 -16.25 -12.79
C LYS A 258 -8.44 -16.71 -12.08
N ALA A 259 -8.48 -16.72 -10.74
CA ALA A 259 -9.67 -17.00 -9.96
C ALA A 259 -10.51 -15.74 -9.85
N ARG A 260 -11.70 -15.75 -10.45
CA ARG A 260 -12.58 -14.58 -10.58
C ARG A 260 -13.91 -14.73 -9.86
N ARG A 261 -14.35 -15.96 -9.63
CA ARG A 261 -15.63 -16.29 -8.97
C ARG A 261 -15.33 -16.84 -7.58
N VAL A 262 -15.51 -16.01 -6.55
CA VAL A 262 -15.03 -16.29 -5.22
C VAL A 262 -16.17 -16.46 -4.23
N LEU A 263 -16.16 -17.57 -3.49
CA LEU A 263 -16.97 -17.76 -2.28
C LEU A 263 -16.30 -17.09 -1.11
N VAL A 264 -17.02 -16.29 -0.34
CA VAL A 264 -16.50 -15.60 0.85
C VAL A 264 -17.08 -16.20 2.12
N LEU A 265 -16.22 -16.58 3.06
CA LEU A 265 -16.58 -16.95 4.42
C LEU A 265 -16.07 -15.84 5.37
N VAL A 266 -16.98 -15.25 6.17
CA VAL A 266 -16.65 -14.10 7.02
C VAL A 266 -17.08 -14.33 8.45
N GLY A 267 -16.19 -14.01 9.39
CA GLY A 267 -16.52 -13.96 10.83
C GLY A 267 -17.28 -12.69 11.22
N GLY A 268 -17.73 -12.64 12.47
CA GLY A 268 -18.52 -11.52 13.00
C GLY A 268 -17.71 -10.25 13.36
N ASP A 269 -16.40 -10.30 13.26
CA ASP A 269 -15.49 -9.21 13.63
C ASP A 269 -15.54 -8.04 12.62
N GLU A 270 -15.47 -6.81 13.12
CA GLU A 270 -15.53 -5.61 12.28
C GLU A 270 -14.36 -5.53 11.28
N GLY A 271 -13.15 -5.90 11.70
CA GLY A 271 -11.98 -5.96 10.82
C GLY A 271 -12.19 -6.94 9.68
N MET A 272 -12.81 -8.11 9.93
CA MET A 272 -13.13 -9.09 8.89
C MET A 272 -14.14 -8.53 7.89
N ARG A 273 -15.20 -7.85 8.37
CA ARG A 273 -16.19 -7.20 7.48
C ARG A 273 -15.54 -6.14 6.60
N ARG A 274 -14.64 -5.32 7.14
CA ARG A 274 -13.89 -4.30 6.39
C ARG A 274 -12.97 -4.93 5.34
N SER A 275 -12.27 -6.01 5.69
CA SER A 275 -11.47 -6.79 4.75
C SER A 275 -12.31 -7.33 3.58
N VAL A 276 -13.48 -7.90 3.89
CA VAL A 276 -14.41 -8.45 2.87
C VAL A 276 -14.98 -7.34 1.98
N ALA A 277 -15.29 -6.18 2.54
CA ALA A 277 -15.77 -5.04 1.76
C ALA A 277 -14.71 -4.58 0.74
N ALA A 278 -13.47 -4.40 1.18
CA ALA A 278 -12.35 -4.02 0.32
C ALA A 278 -12.00 -5.10 -0.71
N PHE A 279 -12.04 -6.39 -0.30
CA PHE A 279 -11.88 -7.52 -1.21
C PHE A 279 -12.91 -7.51 -2.33
N ARG A 280 -14.19 -7.35 -1.99
CA ARG A 280 -15.30 -7.34 -2.96
C ARG A 280 -15.18 -6.20 -3.95
N GLU A 281 -14.92 -4.99 -3.44
CA GLU A 281 -14.76 -3.79 -4.26
C GLU A 281 -13.61 -3.96 -5.25
N HIS A 282 -12.44 -4.39 -4.76
CA HIS A 282 -11.25 -4.58 -5.59
C HIS A 282 -11.42 -5.73 -6.59
N LEU A 283 -11.98 -6.87 -6.17
CA LEU A 283 -12.23 -8.00 -7.06
C LEU A 283 -13.19 -7.62 -8.20
N SER A 284 -14.27 -6.89 -7.89
CA SER A 284 -15.27 -6.49 -8.89
C SER A 284 -14.73 -5.46 -9.88
N SER A 285 -13.92 -4.50 -9.43
CA SER A 285 -13.28 -3.51 -10.31
C SER A 285 -12.33 -4.15 -11.34
N ARG A 286 -11.82 -5.36 -11.02
CA ARG A 286 -10.94 -6.18 -11.87
C ARG A 286 -11.68 -7.28 -12.65
N GLY A 287 -13.02 -7.21 -12.72
CA GLY A 287 -13.85 -8.13 -13.48
C GLY A 287 -14.04 -9.51 -12.83
N GLY A 288 -13.83 -9.62 -11.53
CA GLY A 288 -14.22 -10.78 -10.73
C GLY A 288 -15.56 -10.55 -10.03
N SER A 289 -16.06 -11.55 -9.30
CA SER A 289 -17.32 -11.47 -8.57
C SER A 289 -17.31 -12.35 -7.33
N VAL A 290 -18.02 -11.92 -6.29
CA VAL A 290 -18.34 -12.74 -5.13
C VAL A 290 -19.61 -13.52 -5.42
N VAL A 291 -19.47 -14.84 -5.46
CA VAL A 291 -20.59 -15.78 -5.75
C VAL A 291 -21.59 -15.80 -4.61
N GLU A 292 -21.08 -15.86 -3.38
CA GLU A 292 -21.86 -15.86 -2.14
C GLU A 292 -21.01 -15.37 -0.99
N THR A 293 -21.65 -14.87 0.06
CA THR A 293 -20.98 -14.54 1.34
C THR A 293 -21.70 -15.25 2.47
N LEU A 294 -21.01 -16.14 3.17
CA LEU A 294 -21.56 -16.88 4.31
C LEU A 294 -20.89 -16.39 5.60
N THR A 295 -21.73 -16.05 6.58
CA THR A 295 -21.23 -15.65 7.89
C THR A 295 -21.00 -16.89 8.76
N ILE A 296 -19.81 -16.99 9.33
CA ILE A 296 -19.37 -18.09 10.18
C ILE A 296 -19.27 -17.60 11.63
N ALA A 297 -20.07 -18.18 12.51
CA ALA A 297 -20.08 -17.85 13.93
C ALA A 297 -18.77 -18.27 14.64
N GLU A 298 -18.50 -17.76 15.83
CA GLU A 298 -17.33 -18.17 16.64
C GLU A 298 -17.34 -19.68 16.97
N LYS A 299 -18.53 -20.26 17.17
CA LYS A 299 -18.74 -21.70 17.23
C LYS A 299 -19.55 -22.10 15.99
N PRO A 300 -18.91 -22.49 14.90
CA PRO A 300 -19.59 -22.74 13.64
C PRO A 300 -20.58 -23.91 13.77
N ALA A 301 -21.80 -23.68 13.34
CA ALA A 301 -22.75 -24.74 13.04
C ALA A 301 -22.39 -25.42 11.70
N ASP A 302 -23.08 -26.52 11.38
CA ASP A 302 -22.92 -27.15 10.08
C ASP A 302 -23.47 -26.25 8.96
N SER A 303 -22.60 -25.83 8.09
CA SER A 303 -22.88 -24.98 6.92
C SER A 303 -22.74 -25.75 5.60
N THR A 304 -22.55 -27.08 5.64
CA THR A 304 -22.27 -27.90 4.48
C THR A 304 -23.30 -27.72 3.36
N ALA A 305 -24.58 -27.69 3.69
CA ALA A 305 -25.65 -27.47 2.70
C ALA A 305 -25.58 -26.10 2.03
N ALA A 306 -25.28 -25.02 2.80
CA ALA A 306 -25.12 -23.68 2.25
C ALA A 306 -23.85 -23.57 1.37
N LEU A 307 -22.75 -24.20 1.77
CA LEU A 307 -21.53 -24.29 1.00
C LEU A 307 -21.73 -25.04 -0.31
N GLN A 308 -22.47 -26.16 -0.28
CA GLN A 308 -22.81 -26.95 -1.48
C GLN A 308 -23.68 -26.12 -2.43
N ALA A 309 -24.72 -25.45 -1.92
CA ALA A 309 -25.57 -24.59 -2.72
C ALA A 309 -24.78 -23.45 -3.40
N ALA A 310 -23.83 -22.83 -2.67
CA ALA A 310 -22.95 -21.83 -3.23
C ALA A 310 -22.05 -22.38 -4.35
N GLY A 311 -21.52 -23.61 -4.16
CA GLY A 311 -20.69 -24.30 -5.16
C GLY A 311 -21.44 -24.67 -6.44
N GLN A 312 -22.76 -24.86 -6.36
CA GLN A 312 -23.64 -25.24 -7.47
C GLN A 312 -24.20 -24.04 -8.24
N LYS A 313 -23.96 -22.80 -7.80
CA LYS A 313 -24.41 -21.61 -8.54
C LYS A 313 -23.82 -21.59 -9.95
N GLU A 314 -24.59 -21.03 -10.89
CA GLU A 314 -24.19 -20.93 -12.29
C GLU A 314 -22.77 -20.35 -12.42
N GLY A 315 -21.92 -21.02 -13.23
CA GLY A 315 -20.52 -20.70 -13.40
C GLY A 315 -19.61 -21.17 -12.24
N GLY A 316 -20.15 -21.77 -11.19
CA GLY A 316 -19.39 -22.38 -10.10
C GLY A 316 -18.56 -21.42 -9.24
N VAL A 317 -17.62 -21.96 -8.48
CA VAL A 317 -16.68 -21.26 -7.60
C VAL A 317 -15.25 -21.58 -8.04
N ASP A 318 -14.42 -20.55 -8.27
CA ASP A 318 -13.00 -20.72 -8.60
C ASP A 318 -12.13 -20.85 -7.35
N ALA A 319 -12.43 -20.08 -6.29
CA ALA A 319 -11.65 -20.02 -5.08
C ALA A 319 -12.52 -19.64 -3.85
N VAL A 320 -11.95 -19.81 -2.67
CA VAL A 320 -12.59 -19.44 -1.38
C VAL A 320 -11.74 -18.41 -0.66
N PHE A 321 -12.35 -17.28 -0.27
CA PHE A 321 -11.76 -16.29 0.62
C PHE A 321 -12.28 -16.48 2.04
N LEU A 322 -11.34 -16.63 2.99
CA LEU A 322 -11.59 -16.94 4.39
C LEU A 322 -11.22 -15.74 5.27
N ALA A 323 -12.14 -14.81 5.50
CA ALA A 323 -11.94 -13.76 6.48
C ALA A 323 -12.35 -14.30 7.88
N LEU A 324 -11.53 -15.21 8.42
CA LEU A 324 -11.83 -16.01 9.62
C LEU A 324 -10.62 -16.09 10.55
N LYS A 325 -10.85 -16.30 11.85
CA LYS A 325 -9.81 -16.75 12.80
C LYS A 325 -9.48 -18.22 12.58
N GLY A 326 -8.31 -18.66 13.01
CA GLY A 326 -7.84 -20.05 12.84
C GLY A 326 -8.80 -21.10 13.38
N GLY A 327 -9.42 -20.84 14.52
CA GLY A 327 -10.44 -21.76 15.09
C GLY A 327 -11.67 -21.95 14.20
N GLN A 328 -12.21 -20.84 13.67
CA GLN A 328 -13.32 -20.86 12.73
C GLN A 328 -12.92 -21.53 11.41
N ALA A 329 -11.74 -21.19 10.88
CA ALA A 329 -11.23 -21.76 9.65
C ALA A 329 -11.07 -23.29 9.77
N ARG A 330 -10.45 -23.81 10.86
CA ARG A 330 -10.34 -25.26 11.07
C ARG A 330 -11.71 -25.96 11.06
N ALA A 331 -12.72 -25.36 11.72
CA ALA A 331 -14.04 -25.96 11.82
C ALA A 331 -14.78 -26.06 10.48
N VAL A 332 -14.50 -25.17 9.51
CA VAL A 332 -15.17 -25.19 8.20
C VAL A 332 -14.41 -26.02 7.13
N MET A 333 -13.17 -26.47 7.39
CA MET A 333 -12.40 -27.20 6.38
C MET A 333 -13.04 -28.51 5.96
N ALA A 334 -13.53 -29.32 6.91
CA ALA A 334 -14.25 -30.54 6.61
C ALA A 334 -15.57 -30.29 5.86
N GLN A 335 -16.27 -29.22 6.23
CA GLN A 335 -17.52 -28.82 5.58
C GLN A 335 -17.28 -28.38 4.11
N LEU A 336 -16.20 -27.66 3.84
CA LEU A 336 -15.77 -27.30 2.46
C LEU A 336 -15.47 -28.57 1.65
N ALA A 337 -14.77 -29.54 2.25
CA ALA A 337 -14.50 -30.82 1.57
C ALA A 337 -15.79 -31.56 1.25
N ASN A 338 -16.72 -31.70 2.19
CA ASN A 338 -18.01 -32.34 2.04
C ASN A 338 -18.89 -31.64 1.00
N ALA A 339 -18.76 -30.32 0.86
CA ALA A 339 -19.45 -29.53 -0.14
C ALA A 339 -18.81 -29.58 -1.54
N GLY A 340 -17.74 -30.36 -1.75
CA GLY A 340 -17.01 -30.46 -3.02
C GLY A 340 -16.09 -29.26 -3.33
N LEU A 341 -15.82 -28.41 -2.34
CA LEU A 341 -14.98 -27.21 -2.45
C LEU A 341 -13.57 -27.40 -1.87
N GLY A 342 -13.24 -28.58 -1.38
CA GLY A 342 -11.97 -28.87 -0.68
C GLY A 342 -10.72 -28.69 -1.53
N THR A 343 -10.81 -28.87 -2.85
CA THR A 343 -9.69 -28.71 -3.80
C THR A 343 -9.54 -27.28 -4.35
N LYS A 344 -10.48 -26.38 -4.06
CA LYS A 344 -10.42 -25.00 -4.54
C LYS A 344 -9.31 -24.23 -3.85
N PRO A 345 -8.57 -23.35 -4.57
CA PRO A 345 -7.63 -22.41 -3.97
C PRO A 345 -8.27 -21.64 -2.82
N ARG A 346 -7.54 -21.52 -1.72
CA ARG A 346 -8.00 -20.82 -0.52
C ARG A 346 -7.05 -19.70 -0.17
N VAL A 347 -7.59 -18.54 0.11
CA VAL A 347 -6.84 -17.39 0.58
C VAL A 347 -7.49 -16.85 1.85
N SER A 348 -6.70 -16.32 2.76
CA SER A 348 -7.20 -15.72 4.00
C SER A 348 -6.55 -14.36 4.26
N THR A 349 -6.95 -13.72 5.35
CA THR A 349 -6.28 -12.54 5.93
C THR A 349 -5.28 -12.98 7.00
N ALA A 350 -4.44 -12.06 7.47
CA ALA A 350 -3.52 -12.30 8.59
C ALA A 350 -4.26 -12.70 9.91
N GLN A 351 -5.56 -12.45 10.01
CA GLN A 351 -6.36 -12.87 11.16
C GLN A 351 -6.48 -14.41 11.29
N LEU A 352 -6.19 -15.15 10.23
CA LEU A 352 -6.12 -16.61 10.26
C LEU A 352 -5.18 -17.11 11.37
N LEU A 353 -4.12 -16.35 11.67
CA LEU A 353 -3.15 -16.71 12.71
C LEU A 353 -3.70 -16.64 14.13
N SER A 354 -4.83 -15.97 14.36
CA SER A 354 -5.45 -15.89 15.66
C SER A 354 -6.01 -17.25 16.10
N GLY A 355 -5.46 -17.79 17.19
CA GLY A 355 -5.86 -19.09 17.73
C GLY A 355 -5.19 -20.29 17.04
N THR A 356 -4.10 -20.05 16.29
CA THR A 356 -3.18 -21.10 15.78
C THR A 356 -1.98 -21.29 16.70
N GLY A 357 -1.02 -22.12 16.30
CA GLY A 357 0.17 -22.47 17.08
C GLY A 357 0.12 -23.87 17.71
N LYS A 358 -0.82 -24.72 17.24
CA LYS A 358 -0.93 -26.11 17.59
C LYS A 358 -0.82 -26.95 16.31
N PRO A 359 0.39 -27.37 15.90
CA PRO A 359 0.63 -27.98 14.60
C PRO A 359 -0.31 -29.11 14.25
N ASP A 360 -0.63 -30.00 15.19
CA ASP A 360 -1.53 -31.13 14.93
C ASP A 360 -2.97 -30.69 14.58
N GLN A 361 -3.44 -29.58 15.12
CA GLN A 361 -4.74 -29.01 14.77
C GLN A 361 -4.64 -28.15 13.51
N ASP A 362 -3.52 -27.46 13.34
CA ASP A 362 -3.30 -26.50 12.25
C ASP A 362 -3.02 -27.17 10.91
N LYS A 363 -2.73 -28.50 10.87
CA LYS A 363 -2.73 -29.30 9.64
C LYS A 363 -4.01 -29.18 8.81
N LEU A 364 -5.14 -28.91 9.44
CA LEU A 364 -6.40 -28.63 8.73
C LEU A 364 -6.34 -27.36 7.88
N LEU A 365 -5.41 -26.45 8.18
CA LEU A 365 -5.23 -25.19 7.46
C LEU A 365 -4.20 -25.30 6.32
N ASP A 366 -3.61 -26.48 6.10
CA ASP A 366 -2.58 -26.67 5.08
C ASP A 366 -3.07 -26.22 3.70
N GLY A 367 -2.21 -25.48 2.99
CA GLY A 367 -2.47 -24.96 1.67
C GLY A 367 -3.34 -23.68 1.63
N ILE A 368 -3.77 -23.11 2.76
CA ILE A 368 -4.40 -21.80 2.79
C ILE A 368 -3.30 -20.73 2.67
N ALA A 369 -3.37 -19.90 1.65
CA ALA A 369 -2.46 -18.76 1.50
C ALA A 369 -2.95 -17.57 2.33
N PHE A 370 -2.05 -16.84 2.95
CA PHE A 370 -2.37 -15.64 3.72
C PHE A 370 -1.19 -14.66 3.79
N PRO A 371 -1.44 -13.34 3.95
CA PRO A 371 -0.39 -12.36 4.17
C PRO A 371 0.16 -12.49 5.59
N ALA A 372 1.49 -12.45 5.73
CA ALA A 372 2.18 -12.51 7.02
C ALA A 372 3.28 -11.44 7.08
N GLU A 373 3.72 -11.15 8.29
CA GLU A 373 4.86 -10.29 8.54
C GLU A 373 6.13 -10.96 8.04
N THR A 374 6.94 -10.25 7.23
CA THR A 374 8.20 -10.77 6.68
C THR A 374 9.13 -11.27 7.78
N TRP A 375 9.22 -10.51 8.88
CA TRP A 375 10.04 -10.89 10.02
C TRP A 375 9.69 -12.24 10.63
N SER A 376 8.39 -12.53 10.77
CA SER A 376 7.92 -13.79 11.39
C SER A 376 8.22 -15.02 10.54
N VAL A 377 8.35 -14.87 9.21
CA VAL A 377 8.41 -16.01 8.27
C VAL A 377 9.78 -16.15 7.62
N GLN A 378 10.43 -15.04 7.29
CA GLN A 378 11.69 -15.02 6.54
C GLN A 378 12.84 -14.39 7.34
N GLY A 379 12.52 -13.71 8.44
CA GLY A 379 13.48 -12.83 9.11
C GLY A 379 13.78 -11.56 8.31
N ILE A 380 14.42 -10.60 8.94
CA ILE A 380 14.93 -9.36 8.32
C ILE A 380 16.29 -9.02 8.86
N ALA A 381 17.08 -8.30 8.08
CA ALA A 381 18.36 -7.78 8.56
C ALA A 381 18.14 -6.77 9.70
N GLY A 382 19.00 -6.79 10.70
CA GLY A 382 18.98 -5.83 11.82
C GLY A 382 18.01 -6.16 12.96
N LEU A 383 17.23 -7.26 12.85
CA LEU A 383 16.37 -7.73 13.92
C LEU A 383 16.60 -9.23 14.14
N PRO A 384 16.82 -9.70 15.40
CA PRO A 384 16.90 -11.12 15.69
C PRO A 384 15.63 -11.86 15.26
N SER A 385 15.69 -13.19 15.11
CA SER A 385 14.53 -13.98 14.68
C SER A 385 13.32 -13.76 15.59
N ALA A 386 12.12 -13.95 15.04
CA ALA A 386 10.88 -13.83 15.80
C ALA A 386 10.84 -14.80 17.00
N GLU A 387 11.40 -16.00 16.84
CA GLU A 387 11.52 -16.99 17.90
C GLU A 387 12.46 -16.49 19.02
N THR A 388 13.66 -16.03 18.67
CA THR A 388 14.64 -15.48 19.62
C THR A 388 14.07 -14.28 20.36
N THR A 389 13.50 -13.32 19.64
CA THR A 389 12.93 -12.10 20.25
C THR A 389 11.73 -12.44 21.13
N GLY A 390 10.84 -13.32 20.67
CA GLY A 390 9.66 -13.76 21.42
C GLY A 390 9.98 -14.57 22.67
N SER A 391 11.14 -15.25 22.74
CA SER A 391 11.60 -15.89 23.96
C SER A 391 11.99 -14.88 25.05
N MET A 392 12.51 -13.71 24.65
CA MET A 392 12.97 -12.65 25.56
C MET A 392 11.88 -11.62 25.90
N LEU A 393 11.00 -11.32 24.93
CA LEU A 393 9.98 -10.27 25.04
C LEU A 393 8.57 -10.84 24.81
N SER A 394 7.72 -10.78 25.82
CA SER A 394 6.32 -11.22 25.69
C SER A 394 5.53 -10.40 24.65
N THR A 395 5.93 -9.15 24.43
CA THR A 395 5.37 -8.24 23.41
C THR A 395 5.76 -8.57 21.97
N ALA A 396 6.72 -9.49 21.77
CA ALA A 396 7.20 -9.92 20.46
C ALA A 396 6.73 -11.33 20.06
N ARG A 397 5.73 -11.90 20.76
CA ARG A 397 5.22 -13.25 20.51
C ARG A 397 3.70 -13.31 20.38
N GLY A 398 3.23 -14.36 19.71
CA GLY A 398 1.80 -14.57 19.49
C GLY A 398 1.14 -13.40 18.76
N PRO A 399 -0.08 -13.00 19.13
CA PRO A 399 -0.78 -11.89 18.47
C PRO A 399 -0.07 -10.54 18.59
N ALA A 400 0.76 -10.35 19.63
CA ALA A 400 1.51 -9.11 19.82
C ALA A 400 2.69 -8.95 18.84
N ALA A 401 3.22 -10.05 18.29
CA ALA A 401 4.36 -10.01 17.36
C ALA A 401 4.11 -9.12 16.13
N LYS A 402 2.88 -9.09 15.63
CA LYS A 402 2.47 -8.21 14.52
C LYS A 402 2.62 -6.72 14.89
N LEU A 403 2.21 -6.35 16.10
CA LEU A 403 2.33 -4.97 16.59
C LEU A 403 3.78 -4.60 16.91
N PHE A 404 4.58 -5.56 17.38
CA PHE A 404 6.02 -5.38 17.55
C PHE A 404 6.71 -5.12 16.21
N ALA A 405 6.45 -5.95 15.18
CA ALA A 405 6.97 -5.73 13.83
C ALA A 405 6.55 -4.36 13.26
N PHE A 406 5.31 -3.94 13.52
CA PHE A 406 4.78 -2.65 13.13
C PHE A 406 5.54 -1.49 13.82
N GLY A 407 5.83 -1.61 15.10
CA GLY A 407 6.64 -0.63 15.83
C GLY A 407 8.08 -0.53 15.29
N TYR A 408 8.69 -1.66 14.94
CA TYR A 408 10.00 -1.69 14.30
C TYR A 408 9.99 -0.93 12.97
N ASP A 409 8.98 -1.14 12.15
CA ASP A 409 8.83 -0.44 10.89
C ASP A 409 8.55 1.05 11.08
N ALA A 410 7.85 1.45 12.14
CA ALA A 410 7.68 2.85 12.49
C ALA A 410 9.02 3.55 12.76
N TRP A 411 9.97 2.85 13.39
CA TRP A 411 11.36 3.33 13.51
C TRP A 411 12.03 3.48 12.15
N LEU A 412 11.99 2.46 11.29
CA LEU A 412 12.58 2.52 9.95
C LEU A 412 12.01 3.70 9.15
N LEU A 413 10.70 3.87 9.15
CA LEU A 413 10.02 4.96 8.45
C LEU A 413 10.45 6.33 8.99
N THR A 414 10.75 6.46 10.27
CA THR A 414 11.26 7.71 10.86
C THR A 414 12.53 8.20 10.15
N ALA A 415 13.41 7.28 9.78
CA ALA A 415 14.70 7.60 9.17
C ALA A 415 14.67 7.57 7.63
N TYR A 416 13.78 6.79 7.01
CA TYR A 416 13.78 6.56 5.57
C TYR A 416 12.59 7.18 4.83
N LEU A 417 11.67 7.89 5.51
CA LEU A 417 10.47 8.42 4.86
C LEU A 417 10.80 9.39 3.71
N GLU A 418 11.83 10.21 3.88
CA GLU A 418 12.30 11.13 2.85
C GLU A 418 12.85 10.37 1.62
N HIS A 419 13.59 9.29 1.83
CA HIS A 419 14.06 8.42 0.76
C HIS A 419 12.89 7.80 0.00
N LEU A 420 11.88 7.29 0.70
CA LEU A 420 10.68 6.73 0.08
C LEU A 420 9.91 7.77 -0.74
N ALA A 421 9.85 9.01 -0.26
CA ALA A 421 9.11 10.08 -0.91
C ALA A 421 9.79 10.63 -2.18
N ASN A 422 11.14 10.62 -2.21
CA ASN A 422 11.91 11.25 -3.27
C ASN A 422 12.36 10.26 -4.36
N GLN A 423 12.14 8.96 -4.18
CA GLN A 423 12.53 7.94 -5.14
C GLN A 423 11.31 7.28 -5.78
N ALA A 424 11.25 7.21 -7.12
CA ALA A 424 10.14 6.59 -7.85
C ALA A 424 9.85 5.16 -7.38
N ASN A 425 10.90 4.41 -7.14
CA ASN A 425 10.81 3.02 -6.67
C ASN A 425 11.42 2.85 -5.28
N GLY A 426 11.41 3.92 -4.47
CA GLY A 426 11.85 3.89 -3.09
C GLY A 426 11.16 2.78 -2.31
N LYS A 427 11.95 1.92 -1.68
CA LYS A 427 11.49 0.76 -0.92
C LYS A 427 12.37 0.56 0.30
N VAL A 428 11.77 0.24 1.41
CA VAL A 428 12.46 -0.22 2.62
C VAL A 428 11.92 -1.60 2.96
N ASP A 429 12.81 -2.57 3.17
CA ASP A 429 12.42 -3.91 3.59
C ASP A 429 12.21 -3.90 5.11
N GLY A 430 10.95 -3.84 5.50
CA GLY A 430 10.51 -3.77 6.88
C GLY A 430 10.12 -5.12 7.47
N ALA A 431 9.88 -5.13 8.78
CA ALA A 431 9.45 -6.30 9.52
C ALA A 431 8.03 -6.76 9.12
N THR A 432 7.15 -5.83 8.79
CA THR A 432 5.79 -6.15 8.33
C THR A 432 5.69 -6.44 6.84
N GLY A 433 6.70 -6.11 6.07
CA GLY A 433 6.72 -6.26 4.61
C GLY A 433 7.59 -5.20 3.94
N ALA A 434 7.60 -5.19 2.61
CA ALA A 434 8.23 -4.11 1.87
C ALA A 434 7.38 -2.84 1.97
N LEU A 435 8.01 -1.74 2.38
CA LEU A 435 7.36 -0.46 2.66
C LEU A 435 7.63 0.52 1.51
N ARG A 436 6.59 1.19 1.06
CA ARG A 436 6.62 2.27 0.07
C ARG A 436 5.67 3.38 0.52
N ILE A 437 5.75 4.54 -0.10
CA ILE A 437 4.77 5.61 0.14
C ILE A 437 3.98 5.88 -1.13
N ASP A 438 2.66 6.12 -1.00
CA ASP A 438 1.82 6.54 -2.11
C ASP A 438 1.77 8.07 -2.28
N GLY A 439 1.13 8.53 -3.35
CA GLY A 439 0.95 9.96 -3.65
C GLY A 439 0.07 10.71 -2.64
N PHE A 440 -0.59 10.02 -1.72
CA PHE A 440 -1.49 10.61 -0.71
C PHE A 440 -0.93 10.57 0.71
N GLY A 441 0.32 10.14 0.89
CA GLY A 441 0.96 10.07 2.19
C GLY A 441 0.73 8.79 2.96
N ASN A 442 0.12 7.80 2.36
CA ASN A 442 -0.05 6.52 3.05
C ASN A 442 1.15 5.61 2.77
N ILE A 443 1.65 4.99 3.80
CA ILE A 443 2.60 3.90 3.66
C ILE A 443 1.85 2.67 3.14
N VAL A 444 2.28 2.20 1.98
CA VAL A 444 1.80 0.97 1.34
C VAL A 444 2.74 -0.16 1.72
N ARG A 445 2.17 -1.20 2.29
CA ARG A 445 2.89 -2.38 2.74
C ARG A 445 2.63 -3.54 1.78
N THR A 446 3.69 -4.18 1.30
CA THR A 446 3.59 -5.45 0.58
C THR A 446 4.05 -6.57 1.52
N PRO A 447 3.12 -7.35 2.11
CA PRO A 447 3.45 -8.39 3.07
C PRO A 447 4.13 -9.59 2.39
N ALA A 448 4.79 -10.43 3.18
CA ALA A 448 5.17 -11.76 2.74
C ALA A 448 3.91 -12.63 2.60
N TRP A 449 3.93 -13.57 1.64
CA TRP A 449 2.89 -14.58 1.53
C TRP A 449 3.35 -15.87 2.21
N SER A 450 2.45 -16.46 2.96
CA SER A 450 2.68 -17.68 3.74
C SER A 450 1.54 -18.67 3.54
N THR A 451 1.81 -19.90 3.92
CA THR A 451 0.83 -20.99 3.95
C THR A 451 1.11 -21.89 5.14
N PHE A 452 0.18 -22.76 5.49
CA PHE A 452 0.45 -23.87 6.39
C PHE A 452 0.92 -25.07 5.60
N SER A 453 1.92 -25.78 6.14
CA SER A 453 2.44 -27.04 5.66
C SER A 453 2.76 -27.93 6.87
N ASN A 454 2.12 -29.09 6.98
CA ASN A 454 2.16 -29.95 8.17
C ASN A 454 1.83 -29.19 9.48
N GLY A 455 0.89 -28.23 9.39
CA GLY A 455 0.49 -27.39 10.50
C GLY A 455 1.50 -26.32 10.93
N GLN A 456 2.58 -26.17 10.19
CA GLN A 456 3.59 -25.13 10.41
C GLN A 456 3.45 -24.02 9.38
N ILE A 457 3.70 -22.78 9.80
CA ILE A 457 3.70 -21.64 8.90
C ILE A 457 5.00 -21.64 8.10
N VAL A 458 4.89 -21.64 6.77
CA VAL A 458 6.02 -21.57 5.85
C VAL A 458 5.84 -20.43 4.85
N ALA A 459 6.94 -19.85 4.40
CA ALA A 459 6.90 -18.87 3.35
C ALA A 459 6.35 -19.48 2.05
N LEU A 460 5.45 -18.78 1.40
CA LEU A 460 4.97 -19.14 0.08
C LEU A 460 5.90 -18.51 -0.97
N ALA A 461 6.54 -19.34 -1.81
CA ALA A 461 7.37 -18.85 -2.89
C ALA A 461 6.55 -17.92 -3.81
N ARG A 462 7.13 -16.80 -4.22
CA ARG A 462 6.53 -15.96 -5.25
C ARG A 462 6.51 -16.74 -6.56
N SER A 463 5.35 -16.85 -7.19
CA SER A 463 5.28 -17.41 -8.55
C SER A 463 5.95 -16.42 -9.50
N GLY A 464 7.24 -16.61 -9.78
CA GLY A 464 8.00 -15.75 -10.68
C GLY A 464 9.50 -15.65 -10.36
N ASP A 465 9.99 -16.36 -9.32
CA ASP A 465 11.43 -16.57 -9.10
C ASP A 465 11.88 -17.85 -9.78
#